data_415a12d2228b92297906daadae4e886e
#
_entry.id   415a12d2228b92297906daadae4e886e
#
_cell.length_a   1.000
_cell.length_b   1.000
_cell.length_c   1.000
_cell.angle_alpha   90.00
_cell.angle_beta   90.00
_cell.angle_gamma   90.00
#
_symmetry.space_group_name_H-M   'P 1'
#
loop_
_entity.id
_entity.type
_entity.pdbx_description
1 polymer ?
#
loop_
_entity_poly.entity_id
_entity_poly.type
_entity_poly.pdbx_seq_one_letter_code
_entity_poly.pdbx_strand_id
1 'polypeptide(L)'
;MGERVRKGIGAGAVVALCILIGKIIGAAYKIPLVNILGAEGTGNYQLIFPVYAAAIAFTSGSSGIIISRNVAARRADGSIRDEAGSCILYTLIVSVAAAAAICLFSGTIANLQGNADIRYCYFIIAPSVVFVGMGACLKGIFTGEGRVAFPAVCQLLEQGVKAAAGIILAYALRNKSITYGVMGAVAGVSISELVSLAACTVFYISEKERYPLSLQLKKDFFKENKFITAHGILLPLSSLADSMIIVKLLNAFGYGNARAMYGIMTGSVNTIINVPVVIALSAALTIIPAVSYNYALCNAENIKERSGKCVKYVFFITCA
;
A
#
# COMPACT_ATOMS: atom_id res chain seq x y z
N MET A 1 -10.82 6.73 33.28
CA MET A 1 -10.58 5.56 32.41
C MET A 1 -11.56 5.45 31.26
N GLY A 2 -12.85 5.73 31.46
CA GLY A 2 -13.88 5.65 30.40
C GLY A 2 -13.71 6.61 29.22
N GLU A 3 -13.19 7.81 29.43
CA GLU A 3 -13.01 8.82 28.36
C GLU A 3 -11.88 8.48 27.38
N ARG A 4 -10.77 7.89 27.86
CA ARG A 4 -9.67 7.41 26.99
C ARG A 4 -10.11 6.20 26.16
N VAL A 5 -10.92 5.31 26.73
CA VAL A 5 -11.48 4.14 26.02
C VAL A 5 -12.46 4.62 24.94
N ARG A 6 -13.33 5.58 25.25
CA ARG A 6 -14.29 6.16 24.30
C ARG A 6 -13.59 6.89 23.13
N LYS A 7 -12.50 7.63 23.40
CA LYS A 7 -11.65 8.24 22.35
C LYS A 7 -10.93 7.19 21.50
N GLY A 8 -10.47 6.09 22.10
CA GLY A 8 -9.84 4.99 21.36
C GLY A 8 -10.81 4.25 20.43
N ILE A 9 -12.04 4.00 20.88
CA ILE A 9 -13.09 3.39 20.06
C ILE A 9 -13.47 4.32 18.89
N GLY A 10 -13.60 5.63 19.15
CA GLY A 10 -13.86 6.62 18.10
C GLY A 10 -12.76 6.67 17.04
N ALA A 11 -11.49 6.65 17.46
CA ALA A 11 -10.36 6.66 16.52
C ALA A 11 -10.32 5.38 15.67
N GLY A 12 -10.59 4.21 16.26
CA GLY A 12 -10.66 2.95 15.52
C GLY A 12 -11.78 2.92 14.47
N ALA A 13 -12.96 3.48 14.81
CA ALA A 13 -14.07 3.59 13.87
C ALA A 13 -13.74 4.53 12.70
N VAL A 14 -13.08 5.66 12.94
CA VAL A 14 -12.60 6.56 11.88
C VAL A 14 -11.61 5.86 10.96
N VAL A 15 -10.65 5.11 11.50
CA VAL A 15 -9.69 4.33 10.70
C VAL A 15 -10.40 3.32 9.81
N ALA A 16 -11.33 2.53 10.38
CA ALA A 16 -12.09 1.54 9.61
C ALA A 16 -12.91 2.20 8.49
N LEU A 17 -13.56 3.33 8.77
CA LEU A 17 -14.33 4.08 7.79
C LEU A 17 -13.44 4.62 6.66
N CYS A 18 -12.29 5.22 6.98
CA CYS A 18 -11.34 5.72 5.97
C CYS A 18 -10.82 4.60 5.08
N ILE A 19 -10.50 3.42 5.65
CA ILE A 19 -10.06 2.26 4.89
C ILE A 19 -11.17 1.77 3.96
N LEU A 20 -12.41 1.67 4.44
CA LEU A 20 -13.55 1.23 3.64
C LEU A 20 -13.83 2.19 2.48
N ILE A 21 -13.93 3.49 2.75
CA ILE A 21 -14.14 4.52 1.71
C ILE A 21 -12.98 4.49 0.69
N GLY A 22 -11.73 4.41 1.17
CA GLY A 22 -10.57 4.32 0.29
C GLY A 22 -10.62 3.10 -0.64
N LYS A 23 -11.09 1.95 -0.14
CA LYS A 23 -11.27 0.74 -0.97
C LYS A 23 -12.40 0.90 -1.99
N ILE A 24 -13.50 1.53 -1.61
CA ILE A 24 -14.61 1.84 -2.54
C ILE A 24 -14.13 2.78 -3.65
N ILE A 25 -13.42 3.86 -3.32
CA ILE A 25 -12.84 4.78 -4.31
C ILE A 25 -11.89 4.04 -5.24
N GLY A 26 -10.99 3.20 -4.70
CA GLY A 26 -10.03 2.42 -5.48
C GLY A 26 -10.68 1.37 -6.39
N ALA A 27 -11.84 0.81 -6.00
CA ALA A 27 -12.62 -0.09 -6.86
C ALA A 27 -13.39 0.70 -7.94
N ALA A 28 -14.08 1.78 -7.56
CA ALA A 28 -14.83 2.64 -8.46
C ALA A 28 -13.94 3.29 -9.54
N TYR A 29 -12.71 3.67 -9.18
CA TYR A 29 -11.70 4.20 -10.09
C TYR A 29 -11.40 3.26 -11.27
N LYS A 30 -11.43 1.94 -11.05
CA LYS A 30 -11.09 0.97 -12.09
C LYS A 30 -12.09 0.97 -13.24
N ILE A 31 -13.37 1.26 -12.98
CA ILE A 31 -14.42 1.24 -14.01
C ILE A 31 -14.15 2.27 -15.12
N PRO A 32 -14.02 3.58 -14.82
CA PRO A 32 -13.68 4.56 -15.86
C PRO A 32 -12.31 4.32 -16.47
N LEU A 33 -11.34 3.83 -15.68
CA LEU A 33 -10.01 3.55 -16.21
C LEU A 33 -10.02 2.44 -17.27
N VAL A 34 -10.75 1.35 -17.06
CA VAL A 34 -10.92 0.27 -18.05
C VAL A 34 -11.61 0.79 -19.31
N ASN A 35 -12.62 1.64 -19.18
CA ASN A 35 -13.32 2.25 -20.32
C ASN A 35 -12.39 3.18 -21.13
N ILE A 36 -11.48 3.89 -20.46
CA ILE A 36 -10.52 4.79 -21.12
C ILE A 36 -9.42 3.98 -21.81
N LEU A 37 -8.81 3.01 -21.13
CA LEU A 37 -7.64 2.30 -21.62
C LEU A 37 -7.97 1.11 -22.53
N GLY A 38 -9.20 0.57 -22.44
CA GLY A 38 -9.57 -0.69 -23.07
C GLY A 38 -8.91 -1.91 -22.40
N ALA A 39 -9.17 -3.10 -22.93
CA ALA A 39 -8.69 -4.35 -22.35
C ALA A 39 -7.13 -4.44 -22.41
N GLU A 40 -6.54 -4.09 -23.55
CA GLU A 40 -5.07 -4.15 -23.72
C GLU A 40 -4.35 -3.13 -22.84
N GLY A 41 -4.81 -1.88 -22.80
CA GLY A 41 -4.22 -0.84 -21.95
C GLY A 41 -4.36 -1.17 -20.46
N THR A 42 -5.48 -1.76 -20.07
CA THR A 42 -5.69 -2.26 -18.70
C THR A 42 -4.70 -3.38 -18.37
N GLY A 43 -4.43 -4.29 -19.32
CA GLY A 43 -3.40 -5.33 -19.18
C GLY A 43 -2.02 -4.73 -18.93
N ASN A 44 -1.62 -3.79 -19.76
CA ASN A 44 -0.34 -3.08 -19.62
C ASN A 44 -0.24 -2.35 -18.27
N TYR A 45 -1.32 -1.70 -17.83
CA TYR A 45 -1.39 -1.04 -16.53
C TYR A 45 -1.22 -2.03 -15.38
N GLN A 46 -1.89 -3.19 -15.43
CA GLN A 46 -1.83 -4.19 -14.37
C GLN A 46 -0.46 -4.91 -14.28
N LEU A 47 0.29 -5.00 -15.37
CA LEU A 47 1.64 -5.57 -15.38
C LEU A 47 2.66 -4.77 -14.57
N ILE A 48 2.43 -3.47 -14.35
CA ILE A 48 3.36 -2.60 -13.62
C ILE A 48 3.30 -2.85 -12.11
N PHE A 49 2.09 -3.14 -11.58
CA PHE A 49 1.88 -3.23 -10.14
C PHE A 49 2.61 -4.35 -9.42
N PRO A 50 2.80 -5.56 -9.96
CA PRO A 50 3.60 -6.60 -9.29
C PRO A 50 5.03 -6.17 -9.02
N VAL A 51 5.68 -5.48 -9.97
CA VAL A 51 7.04 -4.95 -9.81
C VAL A 51 7.06 -3.86 -8.73
N TYR A 52 6.11 -2.93 -8.82
CA TYR A 52 5.94 -1.86 -7.85
C TYR A 52 5.65 -2.39 -6.43
N ALA A 53 4.75 -3.36 -6.31
CA ALA A 53 4.40 -3.97 -5.03
C ALA A 53 5.59 -4.72 -4.41
N ALA A 54 6.39 -5.44 -5.22
CA ALA A 54 7.60 -6.10 -4.76
C ALA A 54 8.63 -5.09 -4.24
N ALA A 55 8.84 -3.98 -4.97
CA ALA A 55 9.73 -2.91 -4.53
C ALA A 55 9.27 -2.26 -3.22
N ILE A 56 7.97 -1.94 -3.08
CA ILE A 56 7.40 -1.38 -1.84
C ILE A 56 7.55 -2.37 -0.68
N ALA A 57 7.25 -3.64 -0.88
CA ALA A 57 7.36 -4.66 0.16
C ALA A 57 8.80 -4.79 0.67
N PHE A 58 9.77 -4.69 -0.24
CA PHE A 58 11.19 -4.73 0.09
C PHE A 58 11.66 -3.47 0.83
N THR A 59 11.18 -2.28 0.47
CA THR A 59 11.68 -1.00 0.98
C THR A 59 10.94 -0.52 2.22
N SER A 60 9.61 -0.52 2.18
CA SER A 60 8.75 0.14 3.17
C SER A 60 7.82 -0.79 3.93
N GLY A 61 7.65 -2.03 3.47
CA GLY A 61 6.68 -2.97 4.06
C GLY A 61 6.88 -3.22 5.55
N SER A 62 8.13 -3.17 6.03
CA SER A 62 8.48 -3.34 7.42
C SER A 62 8.78 -2.04 8.16
N SER A 63 9.25 -1.00 7.45
CA SER A 63 9.76 0.23 8.06
C SER A 63 8.71 0.95 8.92
N GLY A 64 7.49 1.12 8.41
CA GLY A 64 6.40 1.75 9.16
C GLY A 64 6.03 0.97 10.43
N ILE A 65 6.01 -0.37 10.38
CA ILE A 65 5.70 -1.24 11.52
C ILE A 65 6.79 -1.13 12.59
N ILE A 66 8.06 -1.17 12.19
CA ILE A 66 9.21 -1.10 13.11
C ILE A 66 9.27 0.26 13.77
N ILE A 67 9.13 1.35 13.01
CA ILE A 67 9.08 2.70 13.57
C ILE A 67 7.93 2.82 14.56
N SER A 68 6.74 2.38 14.19
CA SER A 68 5.56 2.43 15.07
C SER A 68 5.79 1.67 16.37
N ARG A 69 6.35 0.46 16.29
CA ARG A 69 6.69 -0.34 17.48
C ARG A 69 7.73 0.35 18.35
N ASN A 70 8.81 0.84 17.75
CA ASN A 70 9.89 1.48 18.49
C ASN A 70 9.45 2.78 19.15
N VAL A 71 8.69 3.62 18.45
CA VAL A 71 8.12 4.85 19.00
C VAL A 71 7.17 4.53 20.16
N ALA A 72 6.32 3.53 20.03
CA ALA A 72 5.41 3.13 21.09
C ALA A 72 6.14 2.57 22.32
N ALA A 73 7.16 1.72 22.13
CA ALA A 73 7.93 1.10 23.22
C ALA A 73 8.77 2.13 24.01
N ARG A 74 9.38 3.07 23.33
CA ARG A 74 10.29 4.03 23.93
C ARG A 74 9.66 5.32 24.41
N ARG A 75 8.37 5.50 24.20
CA ARG A 75 7.63 6.64 24.73
C ARG A 75 7.74 6.75 26.26
N ALA A 76 8.01 5.61 26.93
CA ALA A 76 8.24 5.55 28.38
C ALA A 76 9.65 6.04 28.79
N ASP A 77 10.67 5.87 27.92
CA ASP A 77 12.10 6.04 28.28
C ASP A 77 12.74 7.35 27.81
N GLY A 78 12.00 8.19 27.05
CA GLY A 78 12.49 9.50 26.56
C GLY A 78 13.55 9.45 25.44
N SER A 79 14.03 8.26 25.05
CA SER A 79 15.15 8.07 24.10
C SER A 79 14.70 7.86 22.63
N ILE A 80 13.51 8.29 22.28
CA ILE A 80 12.81 8.01 21.01
C ILE A 80 13.56 8.57 19.78
N ARG A 81 14.36 9.62 19.96
CA ARG A 81 14.82 10.50 18.85
C ARG A 81 15.80 9.84 17.88
N ASP A 82 16.73 9.02 18.36
CA ASP A 82 17.84 8.52 17.53
C ASP A 82 17.48 7.36 16.59
N GLU A 83 16.53 6.52 16.97
CA GLU A 83 16.19 5.32 16.16
C GLU A 83 15.22 5.59 15.04
N ALA A 84 14.29 6.52 15.21
CA ALA A 84 13.37 6.93 14.15
C ALA A 84 14.14 7.55 12.98
N GLY A 85 15.11 8.42 13.26
CA GLY A 85 15.97 9.02 12.23
C GLY A 85 16.80 7.99 11.47
N SER A 86 17.40 7.02 12.17
CA SER A 86 18.16 5.92 11.54
C SER A 86 17.30 5.07 10.62
N CYS A 87 16.05 4.79 11.01
CA CYS A 87 15.10 4.04 10.21
C CYS A 87 14.70 4.81 8.95
N ILE A 88 14.45 6.11 9.06
CA ILE A 88 14.11 6.98 7.92
C ILE A 88 15.26 7.00 6.91
N LEU A 89 16.52 7.19 7.39
CA LEU A 89 17.69 7.21 6.52
C LEU A 89 17.90 5.86 5.81
N TYR A 90 17.76 4.75 6.53
CA TYR A 90 17.82 3.41 5.93
C TYR A 90 16.76 3.23 4.84
N THR A 91 15.50 3.56 5.15
CA THR A 91 14.39 3.43 4.19
C THR A 91 14.62 4.29 2.96
N LEU A 92 15.14 5.51 3.13
CA LEU A 92 15.49 6.40 2.03
C LEU A 92 16.54 5.75 1.11
N ILE A 93 17.65 5.26 1.68
CA ILE A 93 18.74 4.63 0.90
C ILE A 93 18.21 3.41 0.13
N VAL A 94 17.49 2.52 0.80
CA VAL A 94 16.96 1.30 0.17
C VAL A 94 15.89 1.62 -0.88
N SER A 95 15.03 2.62 -0.63
CA SER A 95 14.02 3.04 -1.60
C SER A 95 14.63 3.69 -2.85
N VAL A 96 15.66 4.51 -2.69
CA VAL A 96 16.40 5.09 -3.82
C VAL A 96 17.11 4.00 -4.61
N ALA A 97 17.76 3.05 -3.94
CA ALA A 97 18.41 1.92 -4.61
C ALA A 97 17.41 1.04 -5.38
N ALA A 98 16.22 0.76 -4.79
CA ALA A 98 15.17 0.01 -5.46
C ALA A 98 14.57 0.77 -6.64
N ALA A 99 14.34 2.07 -6.53
CA ALA A 99 13.89 2.92 -7.63
C ALA A 99 14.92 2.94 -8.78
N ALA A 100 16.21 3.08 -8.45
CA ALA A 100 17.29 2.98 -9.45
C ALA A 100 17.33 1.61 -10.12
N ALA A 101 17.16 0.52 -9.38
CA ALA A 101 17.09 -0.83 -9.92
C ALA A 101 15.90 -1.00 -10.87
N ILE A 102 14.71 -0.50 -10.53
CA ILE A 102 13.55 -0.50 -11.45
C ILE A 102 13.88 0.22 -12.75
N CYS A 103 14.51 1.40 -12.67
CA CYS A 103 14.90 2.16 -13.87
C CYS A 103 15.94 1.41 -14.70
N LEU A 104 16.98 0.87 -14.09
CA LEU A 104 18.06 0.13 -14.77
C LEU A 104 17.55 -1.14 -15.47
N PHE A 105 16.69 -1.89 -14.81
CA PHE A 105 16.14 -3.15 -15.32
C PHE A 105 14.79 -2.98 -16.04
N SER A 106 14.30 -1.76 -16.24
CA SER A 106 12.99 -1.46 -16.85
C SER A 106 12.79 -2.15 -18.20
N GLY A 107 13.80 -2.12 -19.05
CA GLY A 107 13.76 -2.79 -20.37
C GLY A 107 13.69 -4.31 -20.26
N THR A 108 14.50 -4.91 -19.40
CA THR A 108 14.50 -6.36 -19.17
C THR A 108 13.17 -6.82 -18.60
N ILE A 109 12.63 -6.11 -17.61
CA ILE A 109 11.34 -6.43 -16.99
C ILE A 109 10.21 -6.30 -18.02
N ALA A 110 10.18 -5.23 -18.79
CA ALA A 110 9.18 -5.00 -19.83
C ALA A 110 9.20 -6.11 -20.91
N ASN A 111 10.39 -6.51 -21.35
CA ASN A 111 10.56 -7.63 -22.30
C ASN A 111 10.12 -8.97 -21.71
N LEU A 112 10.40 -9.23 -20.44
CA LEU A 112 9.94 -10.44 -19.75
C LEU A 112 8.40 -10.49 -19.62
N GLN A 113 7.75 -9.34 -19.54
CA GLN A 113 6.30 -9.21 -19.51
C GLN A 113 5.65 -9.11 -20.90
N GLY A 114 6.45 -9.27 -21.96
CA GLY A 114 5.95 -9.33 -23.34
C GLY A 114 5.56 -7.99 -23.95
N ASN A 115 5.98 -6.86 -23.39
CA ASN A 115 5.74 -5.55 -23.98
C ASN A 115 6.87 -4.56 -23.66
N ALA A 116 7.75 -4.30 -24.64
CA ALA A 116 8.88 -3.39 -24.47
C ALA A 116 8.47 -1.93 -24.19
N ASP A 117 7.29 -1.49 -24.65
CA ASP A 117 6.84 -0.10 -24.51
C ASP A 117 6.47 0.29 -23.09
N ILE A 118 6.09 -0.69 -22.23
CA ILE A 118 5.78 -0.39 -20.83
C ILE A 118 7.00 0.02 -20.01
N ARG A 119 8.23 -0.11 -20.56
CA ARG A 119 9.45 0.34 -19.89
C ARG A 119 9.38 1.80 -19.44
N TYR A 120 8.72 2.66 -20.20
CA TYR A 120 8.56 4.07 -19.86
C TYR A 120 7.68 4.27 -18.62
N CYS A 121 6.72 3.37 -18.39
CA CYS A 121 5.90 3.40 -17.18
C CYS A 121 6.73 3.12 -15.92
N TYR A 122 7.78 2.31 -16.03
CA TYR A 122 8.69 2.03 -14.92
C TYR A 122 9.49 3.27 -14.48
N PHE A 123 9.89 4.12 -15.43
CA PHE A 123 10.52 5.41 -15.07
C PHE A 123 9.56 6.35 -14.34
N ILE A 124 8.27 6.31 -14.67
CA ILE A 124 7.24 7.13 -14.03
C ILE A 124 6.91 6.61 -12.63
N ILE A 125 6.84 5.28 -12.44
CA ILE A 125 6.47 4.70 -11.14
C ILE A 125 7.65 4.60 -10.16
N ALA A 126 8.90 4.56 -10.65
CA ALA A 126 10.06 4.38 -9.79
C ALA A 126 10.21 5.42 -8.66
N PRO A 127 10.00 6.73 -8.89
CA PRO A 127 10.04 7.73 -7.81
C PRO A 127 9.01 7.47 -6.71
N SER A 128 7.86 6.86 -7.03
CA SER A 128 6.81 6.56 -6.05
C SER A 128 7.29 5.59 -4.97
N VAL A 129 8.25 4.73 -5.27
CA VAL A 129 8.84 3.80 -4.28
C VAL A 129 9.48 4.59 -3.14
N VAL A 130 10.15 5.70 -3.48
CA VAL A 130 10.77 6.60 -2.48
C VAL A 130 9.68 7.34 -1.71
N PHE A 131 8.65 7.84 -2.39
CA PHE A 131 7.55 8.57 -1.74
C PHE A 131 6.78 7.67 -0.76
N VAL A 132 6.47 6.43 -1.16
CA VAL A 132 5.82 5.44 -0.29
C VAL A 132 6.72 5.08 0.89
N GLY A 133 8.02 4.86 0.66
CA GLY A 133 8.98 4.54 1.72
C GLY A 133 9.03 5.61 2.80
N MET A 134 9.20 6.86 2.38
CA MET A 134 9.23 7.99 3.31
C MET A 134 7.88 8.23 3.99
N GLY A 135 6.78 8.11 3.23
CA GLY A 135 5.42 8.20 3.77
C GLY A 135 5.13 7.13 4.81
N ALA A 136 5.59 5.88 4.60
CA ALA A 136 5.44 4.78 5.56
C ALA A 136 6.17 5.08 6.88
N CYS A 137 7.37 5.66 6.82
CA CYS A 137 8.11 6.07 8.00
C CYS A 137 7.35 7.12 8.82
N LEU A 138 6.85 8.19 8.16
CA LEU A 138 6.10 9.24 8.84
C LEU A 138 4.76 8.72 9.40
N LYS A 139 4.02 7.95 8.61
CA LYS A 139 2.80 7.28 9.07
C LYS A 139 3.08 6.35 10.27
N GLY A 140 4.24 5.67 10.28
CA GLY A 140 4.70 4.84 11.38
C GLY A 140 4.93 5.61 12.67
N ILE A 141 5.54 6.81 12.62
CA ILE A 141 5.73 7.69 13.78
C ILE A 141 4.37 8.05 14.38
N PHE A 142 3.43 8.57 13.59
CA PHE A 142 2.10 8.94 14.07
C PHE A 142 1.32 7.75 14.66
N THR A 143 1.46 6.56 14.05
CA THR A 143 0.85 5.34 14.58
C THR A 143 1.44 4.95 15.94
N GLY A 144 2.76 5.05 16.09
CA GLY A 144 3.46 4.78 17.34
C GLY A 144 3.10 5.76 18.46
N GLU A 145 2.77 7.00 18.11
CA GLU A 145 2.22 8.00 19.03
C GLU A 145 0.75 7.75 19.43
N GLY A 146 0.11 6.75 18.83
CA GLY A 146 -1.31 6.45 19.03
C GLY A 146 -2.26 7.31 18.18
N ARG A 147 -1.75 8.07 17.24
CA ARG A 147 -2.52 8.97 16.33
C ARG A 147 -2.91 8.25 15.04
N VAL A 148 -3.53 7.08 15.16
CA VAL A 148 -3.85 6.17 14.05
C VAL A 148 -4.83 6.73 13.02
N ALA A 149 -5.64 7.72 13.38
CA ALA A 149 -6.59 8.34 12.46
C ALA A 149 -5.87 9.15 11.36
N PHE A 150 -4.74 9.75 11.65
CA PHE A 150 -4.00 10.58 10.70
C PHE A 150 -3.46 9.80 9.49
N PRO A 151 -2.73 8.68 9.65
CA PRO A 151 -2.35 7.81 8.54
C PRO A 151 -3.53 7.35 7.68
N ALA A 152 -4.68 7.07 8.30
CA ALA A 152 -5.88 6.64 7.59
C ALA A 152 -6.46 7.76 6.70
N VAL A 153 -6.47 9.01 7.17
CA VAL A 153 -6.88 10.18 6.38
C VAL A 153 -5.91 10.43 5.22
N CYS A 154 -4.59 10.33 5.45
CA CYS A 154 -3.59 10.45 4.38
C CYS A 154 -3.78 9.37 3.31
N GLN A 155 -4.11 8.14 3.69
CA GLN A 155 -4.41 7.06 2.76
C GLN A 155 -5.69 7.32 1.95
N LEU A 156 -6.71 7.90 2.56
CA LEU A 156 -7.93 8.29 1.86
C LEU A 156 -7.66 9.40 0.84
N LEU A 157 -6.89 10.42 1.22
CA LEU A 157 -6.43 11.48 0.31
C LEU A 157 -5.67 10.91 -0.90
N GLU A 158 -4.75 9.98 -0.66
CA GLU A 158 -4.00 9.26 -1.68
C GLU A 158 -4.93 8.57 -2.69
N GLN A 159 -5.94 7.83 -2.22
CA GLN A 159 -6.91 7.17 -3.11
C GLN A 159 -7.73 8.17 -3.93
N GLY A 160 -8.14 9.29 -3.33
CA GLY A 160 -8.87 10.36 -4.03
C GLY A 160 -8.02 11.01 -5.12
N VAL A 161 -6.78 11.39 -4.80
CA VAL A 161 -5.84 11.99 -5.77
C VAL A 161 -5.50 11.01 -6.89
N LYS A 162 -5.25 9.74 -6.55
CA LYS A 162 -4.98 8.68 -7.54
C LYS A 162 -6.14 8.53 -8.51
N ALA A 163 -7.36 8.50 -8.03
CA ALA A 163 -8.54 8.39 -8.86
C ALA A 163 -8.68 9.60 -9.79
N ALA A 164 -8.60 10.81 -9.25
CA ALA A 164 -8.74 12.03 -10.03
C ALA A 164 -7.60 12.21 -11.06
N ALA A 165 -6.36 12.23 -10.59
CA ALA A 165 -5.20 12.46 -11.46
C ALA A 165 -5.02 11.32 -12.47
N GLY A 166 -5.23 10.05 -12.05
CA GLY A 166 -5.10 8.91 -12.94
C GLY A 166 -6.12 8.92 -14.08
N ILE A 167 -7.39 9.24 -13.80
CA ILE A 167 -8.43 9.36 -14.85
C ILE A 167 -8.14 10.54 -15.79
N ILE A 168 -7.85 11.72 -15.23
CA ILE A 168 -7.62 12.92 -16.02
C ILE A 168 -6.42 12.73 -16.95
N LEU A 169 -5.29 12.25 -16.43
CA LEU A 169 -4.07 12.06 -17.24
C LEU A 169 -4.21 10.90 -18.23
N ALA A 170 -4.86 9.81 -17.85
CA ALA A 170 -5.13 8.72 -18.78
C ALA A 170 -5.99 9.18 -19.95
N TYR A 171 -7.06 9.93 -19.67
CA TYR A 171 -7.96 10.47 -20.70
C TYR A 171 -7.25 11.47 -21.62
N ALA A 172 -6.51 12.42 -21.05
CA ALA A 172 -5.80 13.44 -21.81
C ALA A 172 -4.71 12.86 -22.73
N LEU A 173 -4.00 11.81 -22.26
CA LEU A 173 -2.87 11.24 -23.00
C LEU A 173 -3.26 10.09 -23.94
N ARG A 174 -4.43 9.47 -23.77
CA ARG A 174 -4.90 8.35 -24.60
C ARG A 174 -5.00 8.70 -26.08
N ASN A 175 -5.30 9.97 -26.41
CA ASN A 175 -5.43 10.42 -27.79
C ASN A 175 -4.13 10.25 -28.62
N LYS A 176 -2.97 10.15 -27.95
CA LYS A 176 -1.68 9.92 -28.63
C LYS A 176 -1.44 8.42 -28.90
N SER A 177 -1.63 7.58 -27.91
CA SER A 177 -1.64 6.11 -28.02
C SER A 177 -2.13 5.47 -26.71
N ILE A 178 -2.45 4.15 -26.76
CA ILE A 178 -2.81 3.36 -25.58
C ILE A 178 -1.69 3.42 -24.52
N THR A 179 -0.43 3.30 -24.94
CA THR A 179 0.74 3.35 -24.04
C THR A 179 0.82 4.69 -23.30
N TYR A 180 0.59 5.83 -23.99
CA TYR A 180 0.55 7.14 -23.34
C TYR A 180 -0.60 7.27 -22.34
N GLY A 181 -1.76 6.67 -22.63
CA GLY A 181 -2.87 6.58 -21.66
C GLY A 181 -2.47 5.80 -20.41
N VAL A 182 -1.77 4.68 -20.57
CA VAL A 182 -1.23 3.90 -19.43
C VAL A 182 -0.20 4.70 -18.65
N MET A 183 0.72 5.40 -19.33
CA MET A 183 1.68 6.30 -18.68
C MET A 183 0.98 7.38 -17.85
N GLY A 184 -0.11 7.95 -18.37
CA GLY A 184 -0.94 8.91 -17.63
C GLY A 184 -1.57 8.34 -16.37
N ALA A 185 -2.15 7.13 -16.46
CA ALA A 185 -2.70 6.45 -15.31
C ALA A 185 -1.64 6.16 -14.23
N VAL A 186 -0.45 5.72 -14.63
CA VAL A 186 0.69 5.46 -13.74
C VAL A 186 1.23 6.76 -13.13
N ALA A 187 1.29 7.84 -13.89
CA ALA A 187 1.67 9.16 -13.38
C ALA A 187 0.69 9.63 -12.28
N GLY A 188 -0.61 9.34 -12.43
CA GLY A 188 -1.61 9.60 -11.39
C GLY A 188 -1.29 8.88 -10.07
N VAL A 189 -0.77 7.65 -10.13
CA VAL A 189 -0.29 6.93 -8.93
C VAL A 189 0.89 7.66 -8.32
N SER A 190 1.89 8.04 -9.12
CA SER A 190 3.09 8.73 -8.61
C SER A 190 2.76 10.08 -7.98
N ILE A 191 1.83 10.83 -8.56
CA ILE A 191 1.34 12.10 -8.02
C ILE A 191 0.61 11.87 -6.70
N SER A 192 -0.22 10.83 -6.59
CA SER A 192 -0.95 10.54 -5.35
C SER A 192 -0.03 10.21 -4.18
N GLU A 193 1.04 9.46 -4.43
CA GLU A 193 2.04 9.13 -3.41
C GLU A 193 2.84 10.38 -2.98
N LEU A 194 3.19 11.24 -3.94
CA LEU A 194 3.85 12.51 -3.64
C LEU A 194 2.94 13.41 -2.77
N VAL A 195 1.66 13.54 -3.11
CA VAL A 195 0.70 14.33 -2.33
C VAL A 195 0.50 13.74 -0.94
N SER A 196 0.41 12.41 -0.81
CA SER A 196 0.33 11.72 0.48
C SER A 196 1.57 11.98 1.33
N LEU A 197 2.77 11.90 0.74
CA LEU A 197 4.03 12.22 1.42
C LEU A 197 4.07 13.70 1.83
N ALA A 198 3.70 14.62 0.94
CA ALA A 198 3.69 16.05 1.24
C ALA A 198 2.73 16.37 2.41
N ALA A 199 1.53 15.79 2.41
CA ALA A 199 0.59 15.92 3.52
C ALA A 199 1.21 15.40 4.83
N CYS A 200 1.78 14.19 4.84
CA CYS A 200 2.46 13.63 6.02
C CYS A 200 3.60 14.54 6.49
N THR A 201 4.38 15.10 5.58
CA THR A 201 5.52 15.97 5.89
C THR A 201 5.06 17.30 6.47
N VAL A 202 4.04 17.93 5.89
CA VAL A 202 3.47 19.20 6.41
C VAL A 202 2.98 19.02 7.84
N PHE A 203 2.24 17.94 8.12
CA PHE A 203 1.79 17.64 9.46
C PHE A 203 2.96 17.36 10.42
N TYR A 204 3.96 16.60 10.00
CA TYR A 204 5.15 16.33 10.82
C TYR A 204 5.92 17.60 11.15
N ILE A 205 6.05 18.52 10.19
CA ILE A 205 6.73 19.81 10.40
C ILE A 205 5.93 20.73 11.32
N SER A 206 4.61 20.63 11.31
CA SER A 206 3.73 21.43 12.18
C SER A 206 3.77 20.98 13.65
N GLU A 207 4.31 19.78 13.94
CA GLU A 207 4.44 19.29 15.31
C GLU A 207 5.60 20.02 16.05
N LYS A 208 5.37 20.30 17.34
CA LYS A 208 6.36 20.95 18.21
C LYS A 208 7.56 20.05 18.50
N GLU A 209 7.34 18.74 18.58
CA GLU A 209 8.38 17.75 18.83
C GLU A 209 8.74 17.04 17.52
N ARG A 210 9.93 17.33 17.01
CA ARG A 210 10.47 16.69 15.79
C ARG A 210 11.52 15.66 16.17
N TYR A 211 11.50 14.53 15.49
CA TYR A 211 12.54 13.51 15.61
C TYR A 211 13.75 13.93 14.73
N PRO A 212 14.95 14.19 15.31
CA PRO A 212 16.11 14.53 14.49
C PRO A 212 16.51 13.35 13.62
N LEU A 213 16.92 13.63 12.38
CA LEU A 213 17.53 12.66 11.48
C LEU A 213 18.90 12.26 12.06
N SER A 214 18.99 11.06 12.62
CA SER A 214 20.28 10.49 13.01
C SER A 214 20.95 9.89 11.78
N LEU A 215 22.21 10.30 11.52
CA LEU A 215 23.03 9.74 10.45
C LEU A 215 23.68 8.40 10.83
N GLN A 216 23.42 7.88 12.03
CA GLN A 216 24.00 6.64 12.52
C GLN A 216 23.08 5.45 12.21
N LEU A 217 23.49 4.60 11.27
CA LEU A 217 22.83 3.34 10.99
C LEU A 217 23.17 2.31 12.07
N LYS A 218 22.22 2.00 12.96
CA LYS A 218 22.41 0.96 14.00
C LYS A 218 22.26 -0.43 13.40
N LYS A 219 23.24 -1.31 13.62
CA LYS A 219 23.24 -2.70 13.09
C LYS A 219 22.08 -3.54 13.58
N ASP A 220 21.55 -3.29 14.76
CA ASP A 220 20.42 -4.03 15.33
C ASP A 220 19.13 -3.83 14.55
N PHE A 221 18.96 -2.67 13.91
CA PHE A 221 17.86 -2.38 13.01
C PHE A 221 17.76 -3.40 11.86
N PHE A 222 18.90 -3.82 11.28
CA PHE A 222 18.95 -4.80 10.19
C PHE A 222 18.50 -6.20 10.65
N LYS A 223 18.84 -6.61 11.88
CA LYS A 223 18.48 -7.93 12.40
C LYS A 223 16.98 -8.05 12.62
N GLU A 224 16.36 -7.03 13.16
CA GLU A 224 14.91 -7.03 13.43
C GLU A 224 14.09 -6.92 12.14
N ASN A 225 14.59 -6.16 11.16
CA ASN A 225 13.87 -5.85 9.93
C ASN A 225 13.78 -7.04 8.97
N LYS A 226 14.81 -7.90 8.92
CA LYS A 226 14.91 -8.98 7.92
C LYS A 226 13.74 -9.96 7.93
N PHE A 227 13.24 -10.33 9.10
CA PHE A 227 12.15 -11.31 9.21
C PHE A 227 10.80 -10.72 8.79
N ILE A 228 10.52 -9.46 9.20
CA ILE A 228 9.28 -8.76 8.84
C ILE A 228 9.28 -8.48 7.33
N THR A 229 10.41 -8.05 6.78
CA THR A 229 10.59 -7.81 5.35
C THR A 229 10.44 -9.11 4.56
N ALA A 230 11.11 -10.19 4.98
CA ALA A 230 11.04 -11.47 4.30
C ALA A 230 9.60 -12.01 4.23
N HIS A 231 8.83 -11.88 5.33
CA HIS A 231 7.42 -12.26 5.32
C HIS A 231 6.58 -11.39 4.35
N GLY A 232 6.81 -10.08 4.35
CA GLY A 232 6.06 -9.13 3.52
C GLY A 232 6.33 -9.25 2.01
N ILE A 233 7.49 -9.78 1.60
CA ILE A 233 7.90 -9.89 0.20
C ILE A 233 7.29 -11.11 -0.50
N LEU A 234 6.94 -12.18 0.20
CA LEU A 234 6.52 -13.45 -0.41
C LEU A 234 5.35 -13.30 -1.38
N LEU A 235 4.27 -12.64 -0.98
CA LEU A 235 3.10 -12.42 -1.83
C LEU A 235 3.39 -11.50 -3.04
N PRO A 236 4.06 -10.35 -2.90
CA PRO A 236 4.45 -9.53 -4.04
C PRO A 236 5.41 -10.24 -5.01
N LEU A 237 6.33 -11.06 -4.53
CA LEU A 237 7.21 -11.85 -5.40
C LEU A 237 6.44 -12.91 -6.20
N SER A 238 5.47 -13.59 -5.57
CA SER A 238 4.57 -14.50 -6.29
C SER A 238 3.81 -13.77 -7.39
N SER A 239 3.20 -12.62 -7.09
CA SER A 239 2.49 -11.81 -8.08
C SER A 239 3.41 -11.32 -9.21
N LEU A 240 4.67 -11.02 -8.91
CA LEU A 240 5.67 -10.66 -9.91
C LEU A 240 5.99 -11.84 -10.83
N ALA A 241 6.21 -13.04 -10.28
CA ALA A 241 6.42 -14.26 -11.05
C ALA A 241 5.19 -14.56 -11.93
N ASP A 242 3.97 -14.47 -11.39
CA ASP A 242 2.73 -14.66 -12.12
C ASP A 242 2.62 -13.68 -13.30
N SER A 243 2.99 -12.41 -13.13
CA SER A 243 2.94 -11.41 -14.21
C SER A 243 3.84 -11.72 -15.40
N MET A 244 4.96 -12.40 -15.14
CA MET A 244 5.92 -12.80 -16.19
C MET A 244 5.53 -14.15 -16.82
N ILE A 245 5.11 -15.12 -16.01
CA ILE A 245 4.83 -16.48 -16.45
C ILE A 245 3.53 -16.56 -17.22
N ILE A 246 2.43 -16.00 -16.70
CA ILE A 246 1.08 -16.12 -17.27
C ILE A 246 1.05 -15.53 -18.69
N VAL A 247 1.59 -14.32 -18.86
CA VAL A 247 1.58 -13.67 -20.18
C VAL A 247 2.42 -14.45 -21.20
N LYS A 248 3.58 -14.98 -20.78
CA LYS A 248 4.43 -15.80 -21.66
C LYS A 248 3.75 -17.11 -22.05
N LEU A 249 3.13 -17.81 -21.10
CA LEU A 249 2.43 -19.06 -21.36
C LEU A 249 1.25 -18.85 -22.30
N LEU A 250 0.41 -17.84 -22.05
CA LEU A 250 -0.72 -17.52 -22.92
C LEU A 250 -0.26 -17.22 -24.35
N ASN A 251 0.82 -16.47 -24.53
CA ASN A 251 1.40 -16.21 -25.85
C ASN A 251 1.94 -17.50 -26.49
N ALA A 252 2.61 -18.38 -25.73
CA ALA A 252 3.12 -19.65 -26.21
C ALA A 252 2.01 -20.63 -26.66
N PHE A 253 0.85 -20.56 -26.01
CA PHE A 253 -0.32 -21.32 -26.42
C PHE A 253 -1.14 -20.66 -27.55
N GLY A 254 -0.65 -19.59 -28.17
CA GLY A 254 -1.25 -18.97 -29.34
C GLY A 254 -2.35 -17.94 -29.06
N TYR A 255 -2.53 -17.53 -27.78
CA TYR A 255 -3.48 -16.48 -27.43
C TYR A 255 -2.89 -15.08 -27.76
N GLY A 256 -3.30 -14.47 -28.88
CA GLY A 256 -2.79 -13.16 -29.33
C GLY A 256 -3.12 -11.98 -28.38
N ASN A 257 -4.08 -12.13 -27.48
CA ASN A 257 -4.56 -11.13 -26.53
C ASN A 257 -4.19 -11.46 -25.07
N ALA A 258 -3.08 -12.15 -24.85
CA ALA A 258 -2.62 -12.59 -23.52
C ALA A 258 -2.59 -11.44 -22.48
N ARG A 259 -2.14 -10.25 -22.86
CA ARG A 259 -2.09 -9.06 -21.97
C ARG A 259 -3.47 -8.57 -21.58
N ALA A 260 -4.41 -8.54 -22.53
CA ALA A 260 -5.79 -8.17 -22.24
C ALA A 260 -6.44 -9.18 -21.29
N MET A 261 -6.23 -10.49 -21.50
CA MET A 261 -6.71 -11.54 -20.61
C MET A 261 -6.13 -11.41 -19.19
N TYR A 262 -4.83 -11.19 -19.07
CA TYR A 262 -4.17 -10.91 -17.78
C TYR A 262 -4.75 -9.68 -17.10
N GLY A 263 -4.97 -8.61 -17.85
CA GLY A 263 -5.56 -7.35 -17.33
C GLY A 263 -7.00 -7.52 -16.85
N ILE A 264 -7.83 -8.26 -17.56
CA ILE A 264 -9.20 -8.56 -17.15
C ILE A 264 -9.17 -9.41 -15.86
N MET A 265 -8.35 -10.44 -15.83
CA MET A 265 -8.21 -11.31 -14.66
C MET A 265 -7.76 -10.55 -13.42
N THR A 266 -6.66 -9.79 -13.50
CA THR A 266 -6.07 -9.11 -12.34
C THR A 266 -6.74 -7.77 -12.02
N GLY A 267 -7.21 -7.05 -13.04
CA GLY A 267 -7.86 -5.76 -12.90
C GLY A 267 -9.34 -5.86 -12.50
N SER A 268 -10.12 -6.62 -13.22
CA SER A 268 -11.58 -6.69 -13.05
C SER A 268 -12.00 -7.85 -12.17
N VAL A 269 -11.64 -9.08 -12.55
CA VAL A 269 -12.09 -10.31 -11.86
C VAL A 269 -11.57 -10.34 -10.42
N ASN A 270 -10.28 -10.16 -10.20
CA ASN A 270 -9.71 -10.11 -8.84
C ASN A 270 -10.29 -8.98 -7.98
N THR A 271 -10.70 -7.87 -8.60
CA THR A 271 -11.33 -6.79 -7.84
C THR A 271 -12.67 -7.23 -7.27
N ILE A 272 -13.48 -7.94 -8.04
CA ILE A 272 -14.78 -8.45 -7.60
C ILE A 272 -14.59 -9.55 -6.56
N ILE A 273 -13.71 -10.53 -6.83
CA ILE A 273 -13.42 -11.65 -5.91
C ILE A 273 -12.89 -11.15 -4.56
N ASN A 274 -12.15 -10.03 -4.55
CA ASN A 274 -11.59 -9.48 -3.31
C ASN A 274 -12.58 -8.61 -2.51
N VAL A 275 -13.79 -8.31 -3.01
CA VAL A 275 -14.79 -7.53 -2.25
C VAL A 275 -15.14 -8.18 -0.89
N PRO A 276 -15.48 -9.47 -0.82
CA PRO A 276 -15.75 -10.12 0.46
C PRO A 276 -14.54 -10.09 1.41
N VAL A 277 -13.33 -10.26 0.87
CA VAL A 277 -12.08 -10.21 1.67
C VAL A 277 -11.88 -8.82 2.28
N VAL A 278 -12.17 -7.75 1.54
CA VAL A 278 -12.08 -6.36 2.04
C VAL A 278 -13.08 -6.11 3.16
N ILE A 279 -14.31 -6.59 3.01
CA ILE A 279 -15.35 -6.47 4.04
C ILE A 279 -14.93 -7.25 5.29
N ALA A 280 -14.43 -8.47 5.12
CA ALA A 280 -13.93 -9.31 6.21
C ALA A 280 -12.78 -8.63 6.98
N LEU A 281 -11.81 -8.07 6.25
CA LEU A 281 -10.68 -7.35 6.84
C LEU A 281 -11.15 -6.10 7.61
N SER A 282 -12.10 -5.35 7.07
CA SER A 282 -12.66 -4.17 7.74
C SER A 282 -13.38 -4.55 9.03
N ALA A 283 -14.15 -5.63 9.03
CA ALA A 283 -14.79 -6.17 10.22
C ALA A 283 -13.77 -6.63 11.27
N ALA A 284 -12.70 -7.32 10.85
CA ALA A 284 -11.62 -7.76 11.73
C ALA A 284 -10.91 -6.56 12.40
N LEU A 285 -10.57 -5.53 11.63
CA LEU A 285 -9.93 -4.32 12.16
C LEU A 285 -10.83 -3.56 13.17
N THR A 286 -12.14 -3.59 12.98
CA THR A 286 -13.10 -2.95 13.89
C THR A 286 -13.19 -3.66 15.24
N ILE A 287 -13.02 -5.00 15.25
CA ILE A 287 -13.18 -5.79 16.47
C ILE A 287 -11.91 -5.82 17.34
N ILE A 288 -10.73 -5.58 16.76
CA ILE A 288 -9.44 -5.62 17.47
C ILE A 288 -9.42 -4.74 18.74
N PRO A 289 -9.85 -3.47 18.73
CA PRO A 289 -9.86 -2.63 19.93
C PRO A 289 -10.80 -3.20 21.03
N ALA A 290 -11.95 -3.73 20.62
CA ALA A 290 -12.91 -4.31 21.55
C ALA A 290 -12.41 -5.61 22.19
N VAL A 291 -11.72 -6.46 21.44
CA VAL A 291 -11.08 -7.67 21.94
C VAL A 291 -9.92 -7.32 22.87
N SER A 292 -9.06 -6.39 22.49
CA SER A 292 -7.94 -5.94 23.33
C SER A 292 -8.41 -5.35 24.66
N TYR A 293 -9.51 -4.60 24.66
CA TYR A 293 -10.11 -4.07 25.89
C TYR A 293 -10.61 -5.19 26.80
N ASN A 294 -11.36 -6.16 26.27
CA ASN A 294 -11.87 -7.28 27.08
C ASN A 294 -10.75 -8.21 27.54
N TYR A 295 -9.67 -8.33 26.76
CA TYR A 295 -8.47 -9.08 27.18
C TYR A 295 -7.80 -8.43 28.40
N ALA A 296 -7.66 -7.10 28.41
CA ALA A 296 -7.12 -6.36 29.54
C ALA A 296 -7.99 -6.46 30.80
N LEU A 297 -9.29 -6.73 30.64
CA LEU A 297 -10.24 -6.98 31.74
C LEU A 297 -10.34 -8.49 32.14
N CYS A 298 -9.54 -9.36 31.53
CA CYS A 298 -9.61 -10.81 31.70
C CYS A 298 -11.00 -11.41 31.45
N ASN A 299 -11.82 -10.79 30.61
CA ASN A 299 -13.19 -11.21 30.30
C ASN A 299 -13.21 -12.11 29.06
N ALA A 300 -12.85 -13.40 29.26
CA ALA A 300 -12.74 -14.39 28.19
C ALA A 300 -14.09 -14.68 27.49
N GLU A 301 -15.21 -14.60 28.22
CA GLU A 301 -16.53 -14.87 27.66
C GLU A 301 -16.96 -13.83 26.63
N ASN A 302 -16.80 -12.54 26.93
CA ASN A 302 -17.04 -11.45 26.00
C ASN A 302 -16.12 -11.49 24.77
N ILE A 303 -14.87 -11.92 24.93
CA ILE A 303 -13.94 -12.11 23.80
C ILE A 303 -14.48 -13.20 22.88
N LYS A 304 -14.85 -14.37 23.43
CA LYS A 304 -15.37 -15.50 22.67
C LYS A 304 -16.67 -15.14 21.93
N GLU A 305 -17.58 -14.45 22.60
CA GLU A 305 -18.86 -14.03 22.01
C GLU A 305 -18.65 -13.05 20.85
N ARG A 306 -17.85 -12.00 21.05
CA ARG A 306 -17.60 -10.97 20.03
C ARG A 306 -16.82 -11.53 18.84
N SER A 307 -15.78 -12.31 19.10
CA SER A 307 -15.00 -12.98 18.04
C SER A 307 -15.85 -13.98 17.27
N GLY A 308 -16.68 -14.77 17.97
CA GLY A 308 -17.58 -15.72 17.34
C GLY A 308 -18.64 -15.05 16.46
N LYS A 309 -19.21 -13.93 16.89
CA LYS A 309 -20.13 -13.12 16.07
C LYS A 309 -19.42 -12.59 14.82
N CYS A 310 -18.22 -12.04 14.97
CA CYS A 310 -17.45 -11.52 13.83
C CYS A 310 -17.16 -12.64 12.80
N VAL A 311 -16.69 -13.80 13.24
CA VAL A 311 -16.41 -14.94 12.36
C VAL A 311 -17.69 -15.38 11.62
N LYS A 312 -18.84 -15.46 12.31
CA LYS A 312 -20.11 -15.78 11.68
C LYS A 312 -20.50 -14.77 10.60
N TYR A 313 -20.44 -13.45 10.89
CA TYR A 313 -20.76 -12.42 9.90
C TYR A 313 -19.82 -12.47 8.69
N VAL A 314 -18.51 -12.61 8.93
CA VAL A 314 -17.53 -12.74 7.86
C VAL A 314 -17.83 -13.98 7.00
N PHE A 315 -18.12 -15.11 7.62
CA PHE A 315 -18.46 -16.34 6.91
C PHE A 315 -19.70 -16.16 6.02
N PHE A 316 -20.77 -15.59 6.55
CA PHE A 316 -21.99 -15.34 5.75
C PHE A 316 -21.73 -14.39 4.58
N ILE A 317 -20.96 -13.32 4.77
CA ILE A 317 -20.63 -12.35 3.70
C ILE A 317 -19.73 -12.97 2.63
N THR A 318 -18.84 -13.89 3.02
CA THR A 318 -17.94 -14.54 2.05
C THR A 318 -18.57 -15.70 1.30
N CYS A 319 -19.64 -16.29 1.86
CA CYS A 319 -20.37 -17.39 1.20
C CYS A 319 -21.56 -16.91 0.34
N ALA A 320 -22.01 -15.66 0.51
CA ALA A 320 -23.05 -15.04 -0.31
C ALA A 320 -22.48 -14.45 -1.60
#